data_5125ab1753bf9a33934821d12cedf30a
#
_entry.id   5125ab1753bf9a33934821d12cedf30a
#
_cell.length_a   1.000
_cell.length_b   1.000
_cell.length_c   1.000
_cell.angle_alpha   90.00
_cell.angle_beta   90.00
_cell.angle_gamma   90.00
#
_symmetry.space_group_name_H-M   'P 1'
#
loop_
_entity.id
_entity.type
_entity.pdbx_description
1 polymer ?
#
loop_
_entity_poly.entity_id
_entity_poly.type
_entity_poly.pdbx_seq_one_letter_code
_entity_poly.pdbx_strand_id
1 'polypeptide(L)'
;MVPDWDKLRAAAVEAAQLAYCPYSGLQVGAAALVDDGRLVTGCNVENAAYGVGLCAECTMAGQLRLSGGGRLVAVACRSGAGELLTPCGRCRQILFELGGPDCLVDMPGGPVPMSQVLPHAFGPAQLP
;
A
#
# COMPACT_ATOMS: atom_id res chain seq x y z
N MET A 1 0.78 6.60 -17.86
CA MET A 1 -0.38 5.91 -17.25
C MET A 1 -0.97 6.82 -16.19
N VAL A 2 -2.26 7.12 -16.30
CA VAL A 2 -2.95 8.03 -15.38
C VAL A 2 -3.76 7.19 -14.39
N PRO A 3 -3.51 7.30 -13.08
CA PRO A 3 -4.28 6.54 -12.09
C PRO A 3 -5.74 6.99 -12.03
N ASP A 4 -6.66 6.04 -11.94
CA ASP A 4 -8.04 6.29 -11.56
C ASP A 4 -8.14 6.21 -10.03
N TRP A 5 -8.02 7.34 -9.37
CA TRP A 5 -7.96 7.40 -7.91
C TRP A 5 -9.26 6.93 -7.25
N ASP A 6 -10.41 7.24 -7.84
CA ASP A 6 -11.68 6.78 -7.29
C ASP A 6 -11.77 5.25 -7.31
N LYS A 7 -11.30 4.63 -8.37
CA LYS A 7 -11.24 3.17 -8.49
C LYS A 7 -10.27 2.56 -7.49
N LEU A 8 -9.09 3.16 -7.32
CA LEU A 8 -8.10 2.70 -6.34
C LEU A 8 -8.64 2.80 -4.91
N ARG A 9 -9.25 3.94 -4.57
CA ARG A 9 -9.83 4.16 -3.24
C ARG A 9 -10.94 3.16 -2.95
N ALA A 10 -11.82 2.92 -3.92
CA ALA A 10 -12.90 1.94 -3.78
C ALA A 10 -12.35 0.52 -3.60
N ALA A 11 -11.32 0.15 -4.36
CA ALA A 11 -10.67 -1.16 -4.22
C ALA A 11 -10.02 -1.34 -2.86
N ALA A 12 -9.42 -0.28 -2.31
CA ALA A 12 -8.84 -0.31 -0.97
C ALA A 12 -9.91 -0.54 0.10
N VAL A 13 -11.04 0.15 0.01
CA VAL A 13 -12.17 -0.05 0.94
C VAL A 13 -12.71 -1.48 0.85
N GLU A 14 -12.85 -2.00 -0.35
CA GLU A 14 -13.33 -3.37 -0.58
C GLU A 14 -12.37 -4.39 0.04
N ALA A 15 -11.07 -4.23 -0.15
CA ALA A 15 -10.05 -5.09 0.45
C ALA A 15 -10.09 -5.02 1.98
N ALA A 16 -10.32 -3.84 2.55
CA ALA A 16 -10.40 -3.65 3.99
C ALA A 16 -11.50 -4.49 4.64
N GLN A 17 -12.59 -4.79 3.92
CA GLN A 17 -13.68 -5.60 4.45
C GLN A 17 -13.25 -7.04 4.76
N LEU A 18 -12.16 -7.50 4.14
CA LEU A 18 -11.62 -8.85 4.31
C LEU A 18 -10.51 -8.91 5.37
N ALA A 19 -10.20 -7.82 6.03
CA ALA A 19 -9.13 -7.73 7.03
C ALA A 19 -9.36 -8.69 8.19
N TYR A 20 -8.27 -9.30 8.66
CA TYR A 20 -8.27 -10.08 9.88
C TYR A 20 -7.71 -9.21 11.00
N CYS A 21 -8.60 -8.59 11.78
CA CYS A 21 -8.21 -7.61 12.81
C CYS A 21 -8.95 -7.83 14.15
N PRO A 22 -8.88 -9.05 14.74
CA PRO A 22 -9.65 -9.37 15.95
C PRO A 22 -9.15 -8.63 17.19
N TYR A 23 -7.94 -8.06 17.16
CA TYR A 23 -7.33 -7.39 18.31
C TYR A 23 -7.61 -5.89 18.30
N SER A 24 -7.40 -5.21 17.17
CA SER A 24 -7.58 -3.76 17.08
C SER A 24 -8.99 -3.37 16.63
N GLY A 25 -9.65 -4.22 15.86
CA GLY A 25 -10.91 -3.86 15.20
C GLY A 25 -10.73 -2.89 14.03
N LEU A 26 -9.50 -2.48 13.71
CA LEU A 26 -9.23 -1.54 12.61
C LEU A 26 -9.01 -2.30 11.31
N GLN A 27 -9.99 -2.23 10.41
CA GLN A 27 -9.88 -2.77 9.06
C GLN A 27 -9.09 -1.80 8.18
N VAL A 28 -8.05 -2.28 7.51
CA VAL A 28 -7.24 -1.49 6.59
C VAL A 28 -7.14 -2.24 5.26
N GLY A 29 -7.34 -1.51 4.18
CA GLY A 29 -7.13 -2.00 2.82
C GLY A 29 -6.15 -1.13 2.07
N ALA A 30 -5.41 -1.74 1.16
CA ALA A 30 -4.54 -1.06 0.22
C ALA A 30 -4.86 -1.53 -1.19
N ALA A 31 -4.73 -0.63 -2.14
CA ALA A 31 -4.85 -0.93 -3.56
C ALA A 31 -3.79 -0.16 -4.33
N ALA A 32 -3.24 -0.78 -5.34
CA ALA A 32 -2.20 -0.16 -6.15
C ALA A 32 -2.41 -0.45 -7.63
N LEU A 33 -2.02 0.52 -8.45
CA LEU A 33 -1.92 0.38 -9.90
C LEU A 33 -0.51 -0.07 -10.24
N VAL A 34 -0.40 -1.15 -10.98
CA VAL A 34 0.87 -1.68 -11.49
C VAL A 34 1.14 -1.09 -12.88
N ASP A 35 2.39 -1.02 -13.28
CA ASP A 35 2.81 -0.39 -14.54
C ASP A 35 2.30 -1.09 -15.82
N ASP A 36 1.74 -2.28 -15.70
CA ASP A 36 1.06 -2.97 -16.82
C ASP A 36 -0.47 -2.77 -16.80
N GLY A 37 -1.00 -1.96 -15.88
CA GLY A 37 -2.43 -1.66 -15.76
C GLY A 37 -3.20 -2.52 -14.77
N ARG A 38 -2.58 -3.59 -14.21
CA ARG A 38 -3.23 -4.41 -13.18
C ARG A 38 -3.46 -3.61 -11.92
N LEU A 39 -4.51 -3.98 -11.20
CA LEU A 39 -4.70 -3.56 -9.81
C LEU A 39 -4.33 -4.72 -8.90
N VAL A 40 -3.60 -4.41 -7.84
CA VAL A 40 -3.31 -5.35 -6.76
C VAL A 40 -3.83 -4.78 -5.45
N THR A 41 -4.26 -5.64 -4.55
CA THR A 41 -4.86 -5.23 -3.28
C THR A 41 -4.29 -6.02 -2.13
N GLY A 42 -4.51 -5.52 -0.93
CA GLY A 42 -4.15 -6.20 0.30
C GLY A 42 -4.99 -5.71 1.45
N CYS A 43 -5.02 -6.47 2.53
CA CYS A 43 -5.65 -6.09 3.79
C CYS A 43 -4.73 -6.44 4.94
N ASN A 44 -4.95 -5.80 6.12
CA ASN A 44 -4.18 -6.14 7.30
C ASN A 44 -4.57 -7.51 7.84
N VAL A 45 -3.56 -8.24 8.32
CA VAL A 45 -3.71 -9.56 8.94
C VAL A 45 -2.97 -9.52 10.26
N GLU A 46 -3.73 -9.38 11.33
CA GLU A 46 -3.17 -9.30 12.69
C GLU A 46 -2.77 -10.66 13.21
N ASN A 47 -2.00 -10.66 14.28
CA ASN A 47 -1.53 -11.84 14.96
C ASN A 47 -1.48 -11.56 16.46
N ALA A 48 -1.77 -12.56 17.29
CA ALA A 48 -1.62 -12.45 18.75
C ALA A 48 -0.18 -12.07 19.13
N ALA A 49 0.80 -12.49 18.34
CA ALA A 49 2.17 -12.00 18.43
C ALA A 49 2.27 -10.71 17.59
N TYR A 50 2.08 -9.57 18.21
CA TYR A 50 1.94 -8.28 17.50
C TYR A 50 3.10 -7.97 16.55
N GLY A 51 4.30 -8.41 16.87
CA GLY A 51 5.47 -8.15 16.04
C GLY A 51 5.47 -8.83 14.68
N VAL A 52 4.61 -9.82 14.45
CA VAL A 52 4.50 -10.52 13.15
C VAL A 52 3.20 -10.19 12.40
N GLY A 53 2.44 -9.21 12.88
CA GLY A 53 1.27 -8.72 12.15
C GLY A 53 1.66 -8.13 10.79
N LEU A 54 0.76 -8.24 9.81
CA LEU A 54 1.00 -7.76 8.46
C LEU A 54 0.08 -6.57 8.17
N CYS A 55 0.67 -5.45 7.76
CA CYS A 55 -0.09 -4.32 7.26
C CYS A 55 -0.68 -4.63 5.87
N ALA A 56 -1.69 -3.89 5.47
CA ALA A 56 -2.34 -4.07 4.18
C ALA A 56 -1.35 -3.97 3.00
N GLU A 57 -0.39 -3.06 3.10
CA GLU A 57 0.63 -2.88 2.07
C GLU A 57 1.59 -4.07 1.99
N CYS A 58 1.86 -4.73 3.11
CA CYS A 58 2.66 -5.97 3.15
C CYS A 58 1.98 -7.10 2.37
N THR A 59 0.69 -7.34 2.63
CA THR A 59 -0.05 -8.39 1.93
C THR A 59 -0.23 -8.05 0.45
N MET A 60 -0.39 -6.77 0.14
CA MET A 60 -0.43 -6.28 -1.23
C MET A 60 0.89 -6.54 -1.96
N ALA A 61 2.03 -6.39 -1.29
CA ALA A 61 3.34 -6.71 -1.87
C ALA A 61 3.43 -8.18 -2.29
N GLY A 62 2.88 -9.08 -1.46
CA GLY A 62 2.78 -10.49 -1.80
C GLY A 62 1.90 -10.74 -3.03
N GLN A 63 0.75 -10.07 -3.07
CA GLN A 63 -0.18 -10.17 -4.20
C GLN A 63 0.44 -9.65 -5.48
N LEU A 64 1.18 -8.54 -5.41
CA LEU A 64 1.93 -8.03 -6.56
C LEU A 64 2.85 -9.11 -7.13
N ARG A 65 3.62 -9.74 -6.28
CA ARG A 65 4.59 -10.74 -6.71
C ARG A 65 3.92 -11.98 -7.31
N LEU A 66 2.89 -12.49 -6.64
CA LEU A 66 2.18 -13.69 -7.09
C LEU A 66 1.40 -13.47 -8.38
N SER A 67 0.97 -12.25 -8.67
CA SER A 67 0.18 -11.94 -9.86
C SER A 67 1.02 -11.51 -11.07
N GLY A 68 2.35 -11.52 -10.96
CA GLY A 68 3.22 -11.25 -12.11
C GLY A 68 4.31 -10.20 -11.88
N GLY A 69 4.37 -9.60 -10.69
CA GLY A 69 5.38 -8.57 -10.40
C GLY A 69 5.09 -7.24 -11.06
N GLY A 70 6.13 -6.52 -11.45
CA GLY A 70 6.02 -5.18 -12.01
C GLY A 70 6.28 -4.10 -10.96
N ARG A 71 6.10 -2.83 -11.35
CA ARG A 71 6.33 -1.68 -10.47
C ARG A 71 5.02 -1.00 -10.13
N LEU A 72 4.91 -0.53 -8.90
CA LEU A 72 3.76 0.25 -8.47
C LEU A 72 3.85 1.67 -9.02
N VAL A 73 2.73 2.15 -9.55
CA VAL A 73 2.59 3.51 -10.10
C VAL A 73 1.84 4.41 -9.11
N ALA A 74 0.83 3.87 -8.45
CA ALA A 74 -0.04 4.63 -7.55
C ALA A 74 -0.61 3.72 -6.48
N VAL A 75 -0.73 4.24 -5.26
CA VAL A 75 -1.19 3.47 -4.09
C VAL A 75 -2.21 4.28 -3.30
N ALA A 76 -3.28 3.64 -2.88
CA ALA A 76 -4.28 4.19 -1.96
C ALA A 76 -4.49 3.25 -0.78
N CYS A 77 -4.60 3.80 0.43
CA CYS A 77 -4.90 3.05 1.65
C CYS A 77 -6.13 3.66 2.31
N ARG A 78 -7.09 2.81 2.69
CA ARG A 78 -8.35 3.23 3.31
C ARG A 78 -8.73 2.31 4.46
N SER A 79 -9.43 2.87 5.46
CA SER A 79 -10.10 2.04 6.45
C SER A 79 -11.34 1.39 5.84
N GLY A 80 -11.91 0.41 6.53
CA GLY A 80 -13.17 -0.21 6.13
C GLY A 80 -14.34 0.77 6.07
N ALA A 81 -14.25 1.90 6.79
CA ALA A 81 -15.24 2.98 6.75
C ALA A 81 -14.96 4.01 5.64
N GLY A 82 -13.90 3.82 4.86
CA GLY A 82 -13.56 4.71 3.75
C GLY A 82 -12.67 5.88 4.12
N GLU A 83 -12.17 5.95 5.36
CA GLU A 83 -11.28 7.03 5.78
C GLU A 83 -9.88 6.85 5.19
N LEU A 84 -9.24 7.95 4.81
CA LEU A 84 -7.86 7.92 4.35
C LEU A 84 -6.94 7.52 5.49
N LEU A 85 -6.06 6.56 5.23
CA LEU A 85 -5.00 6.17 6.14
C LEU A 85 -3.66 6.36 5.43
N THR A 86 -2.70 6.94 6.15
CA THR A 86 -1.35 7.07 5.62
C THR A 86 -0.57 5.79 5.95
N PRO A 87 0.29 5.31 5.05
CA PRO A 87 1.08 4.11 5.32
C PRO A 87 2.04 4.34 6.49
N CYS A 88 2.20 3.32 7.34
CA CYS A 88 3.17 3.37 8.44
C CYS A 88 4.61 3.42 7.91
N GLY A 89 5.58 3.70 8.78
CA GLY A 89 6.98 3.82 8.37
C GLY A 89 7.54 2.58 7.68
N ARG A 90 7.23 1.40 8.20
CA ARG A 90 7.63 0.13 7.59
C ARG A 90 7.05 -0.03 6.18
N CYS A 91 5.78 0.30 6.00
CA CYS A 91 5.12 0.19 4.71
C CYS A 91 5.65 1.21 3.71
N ARG A 92 6.06 2.39 4.16
CA ARG A 92 6.71 3.38 3.28
C ARG A 92 7.98 2.81 2.66
N GLN A 93 8.77 2.09 3.43
CA GLN A 93 9.97 1.41 2.92
C GLN A 93 9.60 0.33 1.89
N ILE A 94 8.56 -0.46 2.17
CA ILE A 94 8.07 -1.48 1.25
C ILE A 94 7.60 -0.85 -0.07
N LEU A 95 6.80 0.20 0.01
CA LEU A 95 6.29 0.90 -1.17
C LEU A 95 7.42 1.55 -1.98
N PHE A 96 8.43 2.09 -1.30
CA PHE A 96 9.60 2.67 -1.96
C PHE A 96 10.35 1.60 -2.78
N GLU A 97 10.54 0.40 -2.23
CA GLU A 97 11.17 -0.71 -2.96
C GLU A 97 10.38 -1.07 -4.22
N LEU A 98 9.06 -1.16 -4.08
CA LEU A 98 8.20 -1.69 -5.15
C LEU A 98 7.84 -0.66 -6.22
N GLY A 99 7.87 0.63 -5.90
CA GLY A 99 7.45 1.68 -6.82
C GLY A 99 8.52 2.73 -7.13
N GLY A 100 9.52 2.85 -6.27
CA GLY A 100 10.55 3.87 -6.42
C GLY A 100 10.07 5.27 -6.02
N PRO A 101 10.92 6.30 -6.21
CA PRO A 101 10.63 7.65 -5.73
C PRO A 101 9.44 8.33 -6.42
N ASP A 102 9.09 7.90 -7.63
CA ASP A 102 8.03 8.53 -8.42
C ASP A 102 6.66 7.90 -8.21
N CYS A 103 6.56 6.80 -7.49
CA CYS A 103 5.28 6.18 -7.15
C CYS A 103 4.42 7.16 -6.38
N LEU A 104 3.18 7.36 -6.81
CA LEU A 104 2.26 8.29 -6.17
C LEU A 104 1.50 7.61 -5.04
N VAL A 105 1.41 8.26 -3.90
CA VAL A 105 0.67 7.77 -2.73
C VAL A 105 -0.43 8.76 -2.39
N ASP A 106 -1.63 8.23 -2.18
CA ASP A 106 -2.79 9.03 -1.77
C ASP A 106 -2.61 9.49 -0.32
N MET A 107 -2.35 10.77 -0.14
CA MET A 107 -2.04 11.39 1.15
C MET A 107 -3.07 12.49 1.46
N PRO A 108 -3.11 12.99 2.71
CA PRO A 108 -3.94 14.16 3.00
C PRO A 108 -3.59 15.32 2.07
N GLY A 109 -4.60 15.88 1.44
CA GLY A 109 -4.42 16.96 0.46
C GLY A 109 -4.21 16.49 -0.96
N GLY A 110 -4.08 15.19 -1.21
CA GLY A 110 -3.95 14.61 -2.55
C GLY A 110 -2.73 13.73 -2.74
N PRO A 111 -2.59 13.14 -3.92
CA PRO A 111 -1.45 12.25 -4.21
C PRO A 111 -0.12 12.99 -4.23
N VAL A 112 0.89 12.38 -3.62
CA VAL A 112 2.27 12.89 -3.61
C VAL A 112 3.25 11.76 -3.93
N PRO A 113 4.43 12.06 -4.50
CA PRO A 113 5.40 11.03 -4.83
C PRO A 113 6.06 10.45 -3.58
N MET A 114 6.51 9.20 -3.68
CA MET A 114 7.22 8.52 -2.59
C MET A 114 8.45 9.29 -2.10
N SER A 115 9.09 10.07 -2.95
CA SER A 115 10.22 10.93 -2.55
C SER A 115 9.84 11.94 -1.46
N GLN A 116 8.55 12.33 -1.38
CA GLN A 116 8.03 13.19 -0.32
C GLN A 116 7.48 12.39 0.86
N VAL A 117 7.00 11.18 0.64
CA VAL A 117 6.45 10.30 1.68
C VAL A 117 7.57 9.66 2.51
N LEU A 118 8.68 9.33 1.87
CA LEU A 118 9.88 8.77 2.50
C LEU A 118 11.12 9.51 1.98
N PRO A 119 11.40 10.73 2.48
CA PRO A 119 12.57 11.49 2.04
C PRO A 119 13.88 10.81 2.45
N HIS A 120 14.92 10.98 1.64
CA HIS A 120 16.26 10.41 1.90
C HIS A 120 16.21 8.90 2.17
N ALA A 121 15.40 8.18 1.41
CA ALA A 121 15.14 6.77 1.65
C ALA A 121 16.38 5.91 1.43
N PHE A 122 16.60 4.93 2.31
CA PHE A 122 17.50 3.82 2.03
C PHE A 122 16.86 2.94 0.94
N GLY A 123 17.65 2.53 -0.03
CA GLY A 123 17.13 1.71 -1.12
C GLY A 123 18.22 0.96 -1.86
N PRO A 124 17.87 0.34 -2.99
CA PRO A 124 18.81 -0.50 -3.76
C PRO A 124 20.08 0.23 -4.19
N ALA A 125 20.01 1.56 -4.35
CA ALA A 125 21.18 2.36 -4.73
C ALA A 125 22.31 2.34 -3.69
N GLN A 126 22.00 2.03 -2.41
CA GLN A 126 22.99 1.96 -1.34
C GLN A 126 23.63 0.57 -1.22
N LEU A 127 23.14 -0.40 -1.97
CA LEU A 127 23.67 -1.77 -1.94
C LEU A 127 24.59 -2.01 -3.14
N PRO A 128 25.63 -2.88 -2.98
CA PRO A 128 26.53 -3.23 -4.08
C PRO A 128 25.86 -4.00 -5.20
#